data_cfa9ec35943bcca7376e0b846e9eaddf
#
_entry.id   cfa9ec35943bcca7376e0b846e9eaddf
#
_cell.length_a   1.000
_cell.length_b   1.000
_cell.length_c   1.000
_cell.angle_alpha   90.00
_cell.angle_beta   90.00
_cell.angle_gamma   90.00
#
_symmetry.space_group_name_H-M   'P 1'
#
loop_
_entity.id
_entity.type
_entity.pdbx_description
1 polymer ?
#
loop_
_entity_poly.entity_id
_entity_poly.type
_entity_poly.pdbx_seq_one_letter_code
_entity_poly.pdbx_strand_id
1 'polypeptide(L)'
;RVLFRSNNIKGAMLASWVSQASFSPPGLSIAVAKDRSVESLLQIGDSFALNILSEKDFKEPLKRFTKPFAPGEDRFQGMDIELTPNEQIIIPEALAWLDASVKERMECGDHWVIYAEVLHGNILKSDSLTAVHHRKTGANY
;
A
#
# COMPACT_ATOMS: atom_id res chain seq x y z
N ARG A 1 -0.54 3.47 3.23
CA ARG A 1 0.35 3.57 2.07
C ARG A 1 0.75 2.19 1.64
N VAL A 2 0.73 1.92 0.35
CA VAL A 2 0.58 0.56 -0.15
C VAL A 2 1.74 0.21 -1.07
N LEU A 3 2.34 -0.95 -0.87
CA LEU A 3 3.39 -1.50 -1.69
C LEU A 3 2.97 -2.90 -2.15
N PHE A 4 3.04 -3.16 -3.43
CA PHE A 4 2.50 -4.38 -4.02
C PHE A 4 3.58 -5.23 -4.69
N ARG A 5 3.41 -6.53 -4.58
CA ARG A 5 4.10 -7.52 -5.40
C ARG A 5 3.06 -8.54 -5.84
N SER A 6 2.98 -8.81 -7.13
CA SER A 6 2.24 -9.94 -7.68
C SER A 6 3.14 -10.67 -8.67
N ASN A 7 3.29 -12.01 -8.55
CA ASN A 7 3.92 -12.93 -9.49
C ASN A 7 5.14 -12.36 -10.24
N ASN A 8 6.21 -11.94 -9.53
CA ASN A 8 7.43 -11.34 -10.06
C ASN A 8 7.32 -9.89 -10.58
N ILE A 9 6.14 -9.29 -10.62
CA ILE A 9 5.95 -7.87 -10.93
C ILE A 9 5.86 -7.10 -9.62
N LYS A 10 6.76 -6.12 -9.44
CA LYS A 10 6.79 -5.25 -8.26
C LYS A 10 6.13 -3.92 -8.59
N GLY A 11 5.09 -3.55 -7.87
CA GLY A 11 4.47 -2.25 -7.96
C GLY A 11 4.37 -1.60 -6.59
N ALA A 12 4.37 -0.27 -6.57
CA ALA A 12 4.21 0.50 -5.34
C ALA A 12 3.48 1.81 -5.61
N MET A 13 2.65 2.21 -4.65
CA MET A 13 2.02 3.52 -4.67
C MET A 13 1.83 4.05 -3.25
N LEU A 14 1.64 5.34 -3.14
CA LEU A 14 1.12 5.94 -1.92
C LEU A 14 -0.40 5.86 -1.93
N ALA A 15 -0.98 5.31 -0.88
CA ALA A 15 -2.42 5.28 -0.67
C ALA A 15 -2.78 6.15 0.54
N SER A 16 -3.76 7.02 0.38
CA SER A 16 -4.29 7.87 1.45
C SER A 16 -5.76 7.56 1.77
N TRP A 17 -6.49 6.98 0.84
CA TRP A 17 -7.87 6.56 1.03
C TRP A 17 -7.93 5.09 1.44
N VAL A 18 -7.52 4.85 2.68
CA VAL A 18 -7.54 3.54 3.32
C VAL A 18 -8.40 3.63 4.57
N SER A 19 -9.32 2.69 4.72
CA SER A 19 -10.22 2.63 5.88
C SER A 19 -10.38 1.20 6.35
N GLN A 20 -10.64 1.02 7.64
CA GLN A 20 -11.13 -0.24 8.16
C GLN A 20 -12.53 -0.53 7.59
N ALA A 21 -12.77 -1.76 7.16
CA ALA A 21 -14.02 -2.16 6.53
C ALA A 21 -14.73 -3.32 7.23
N SER A 22 -14.02 -4.13 8.01
CA SER A 22 -14.59 -5.28 8.72
C SER A 22 -13.76 -5.63 9.95
N PHE A 23 -14.41 -6.15 10.97
CA PHE A 23 -13.76 -6.71 12.16
C PHE A 23 -13.59 -8.22 12.08
N SER A 24 -14.55 -8.91 11.49
CA SER A 24 -14.55 -10.38 11.41
C SER A 24 -15.11 -10.85 10.06
N PRO A 25 -14.24 -11.31 9.15
CA PRO A 25 -12.78 -11.27 9.23
C PRO A 25 -12.24 -9.83 9.21
N PRO A 26 -11.01 -9.58 9.74
CA PRO A 26 -10.38 -8.27 9.62
C PRO A 26 -10.25 -7.86 8.16
N GLY A 27 -10.72 -6.67 7.82
CA GLY A 27 -10.73 -6.20 6.45
C GLY A 27 -10.55 -4.70 6.33
N LEU A 28 -10.05 -4.28 5.18
CA LEU A 28 -9.84 -2.88 4.85
C LEU A 28 -10.35 -2.56 3.44
N SER A 29 -10.63 -1.30 3.20
CA SER A 29 -10.94 -0.76 1.88
C SER A 29 -9.87 0.23 1.46
N ILE A 30 -9.54 0.22 0.16
CA ILE A 30 -8.60 1.15 -0.47
C ILE A 30 -9.22 1.69 -1.74
N ALA A 31 -9.17 3.01 -1.96
CA ALA A 31 -9.49 3.60 -3.25
C ALA A 31 -8.22 3.77 -4.08
N VAL A 32 -8.23 3.24 -5.29
CA VAL A 32 -7.12 3.28 -6.24
C VAL A 32 -7.60 3.87 -7.56
N ALA A 33 -6.91 4.91 -8.03
CA ALA A 33 -7.23 5.53 -9.31
C ALA A 33 -6.95 4.58 -10.48
N LYS A 34 -7.84 4.56 -11.47
CA LYS A 34 -7.76 3.69 -12.66
C LYS A 34 -6.53 3.94 -13.53
N ASP A 35 -5.97 5.14 -13.47
CA ASP A 35 -4.75 5.52 -14.20
C ASP A 35 -3.45 5.07 -13.53
N ARG A 36 -3.51 4.45 -12.35
CA ARG A 36 -2.33 3.96 -11.65
C ARG A 36 -1.90 2.59 -12.18
N SER A 37 -0.61 2.45 -12.44
CA SER A 37 -0.03 1.19 -12.94
C SER A 37 -0.24 0.00 -11.98
N VAL A 38 -0.36 0.25 -10.69
CA VAL A 38 -0.62 -0.80 -9.69
C VAL A 38 -2.06 -1.30 -9.70
N GLU A 39 -2.98 -0.59 -10.35
CA GLU A 39 -4.39 -1.01 -10.44
C GLU A 39 -4.51 -2.41 -11.02
N SER A 40 -3.74 -2.71 -12.06
CA SER A 40 -3.72 -4.04 -12.71
C SER A 40 -3.17 -5.16 -11.80
N LEU A 41 -2.45 -4.81 -10.73
CA LEU A 41 -1.89 -5.75 -9.76
C LEU A 41 -2.83 -6.01 -8.57
N LEU A 42 -4.03 -5.47 -8.60
CA LEU A 42 -5.01 -5.57 -7.51
C LEU A 42 -6.31 -6.23 -7.99
N GLN A 43 -6.17 -7.34 -8.70
CA GLN A 43 -7.32 -8.16 -9.09
C GLN A 43 -7.78 -9.05 -7.92
N ILE A 44 -9.01 -9.55 -7.99
CA ILE A 44 -9.52 -10.47 -6.96
C ILE A 44 -8.60 -11.69 -6.88
N GLY A 45 -8.16 -12.01 -5.65
CA GLY A 45 -7.21 -13.07 -5.37
C GLY A 45 -5.75 -12.60 -5.25
N ASP A 46 -5.42 -11.40 -5.72
CA ASP A 46 -4.07 -10.86 -5.55
C ASP A 46 -3.80 -10.47 -4.10
N SER A 47 -2.53 -10.50 -3.71
CA SER A 47 -2.06 -10.11 -2.40
C SER A 47 -1.21 -8.85 -2.45
N PHE A 48 -1.23 -8.08 -1.37
CA PHE A 48 -0.40 -6.90 -1.21
C PHE A 48 -0.03 -6.67 0.25
N ALA A 49 1.03 -5.92 0.50
CA ALA A 49 1.34 -5.40 1.83
C ALA A 49 1.00 -3.91 1.92
N LEU A 50 0.24 -3.54 2.94
CA LEU A 50 0.05 -2.16 3.37
C LEU A 50 1.15 -1.82 4.37
N ASN A 51 2.09 -0.97 3.99
CA ASN A 51 3.12 -0.45 4.87
C ASN A 51 2.66 0.88 5.47
N ILE A 52 2.49 0.93 6.78
CA ILE A 52 2.07 2.11 7.51
C ILE A 52 3.32 2.89 7.90
N LEU A 53 3.43 4.14 7.45
CA LEU A 53 4.61 4.95 7.70
C LEU A 53 4.50 5.72 9.01
N SER A 54 5.62 5.86 9.71
CA SER A 54 5.72 6.70 10.90
C SER A 54 5.85 8.18 10.53
N GLU A 55 5.45 9.05 11.46
CA GLU A 55 5.65 10.51 11.34
C GLU A 55 7.12 10.92 11.25
N LYS A 56 8.03 10.07 11.77
CA LYS A 56 9.48 10.32 11.78
C LYS A 56 10.14 9.94 10.46
N ASP A 57 9.72 8.83 9.85
CA ASP A 57 10.46 8.17 8.76
C ASP A 57 9.74 8.24 7.38
N PHE A 58 8.64 8.99 7.26
CA PHE A 58 7.81 8.97 6.04
C PHE A 58 8.41 9.70 4.84
N LYS A 59 9.36 10.61 5.04
CA LYS A 59 9.84 11.54 4.00
C LYS A 59 10.51 10.82 2.83
N GLU A 60 11.41 9.87 3.10
CA GLU A 60 12.11 9.14 2.04
C GLU A 60 11.18 8.22 1.23
N PRO A 61 10.31 7.39 1.85
CA PRO A 61 9.30 6.67 1.09
C PRO A 61 8.37 7.59 0.30
N LEU A 62 7.93 8.71 0.87
CA LEU A 62 7.09 9.68 0.18
C LEU A 62 7.77 10.18 -1.10
N LYS A 63 9.03 10.62 -0.99
CA LYS A 63 9.82 11.12 -2.11
C LYS A 63 10.04 10.05 -3.18
N ARG A 64 10.34 8.83 -2.77
CA ARG A 64 10.60 7.70 -3.67
C ARG A 64 9.36 7.29 -4.46
N PHE A 65 8.23 7.05 -3.77
CA PHE A 65 7.03 6.47 -4.37
C PHE A 65 6.06 7.48 -5.00
N THR A 66 6.31 8.78 -4.88
CA THR A 66 5.59 9.82 -5.65
C THR A 66 6.21 10.11 -7.00
N LYS A 67 7.47 9.74 -7.22
CA LYS A 67 8.14 9.92 -8.52
C LYS A 67 7.56 8.96 -9.56
N PRO A 68 7.45 9.37 -10.83
CA PRO A 68 7.19 8.45 -11.91
C PRO A 68 8.38 7.48 -12.06
N PHE A 69 8.08 6.22 -12.38
CA PHE A 69 9.07 5.19 -12.67
C PHE A 69 8.93 4.75 -14.11
N ALA A 70 10.06 4.45 -14.76
CA ALA A 70 10.08 3.86 -16.07
C ALA A 70 9.54 2.42 -16.02
N PRO A 71 8.91 1.93 -17.10
CA PRO A 71 8.51 0.53 -17.19
C PRO A 71 9.70 -0.41 -16.93
N GLY A 72 9.52 -1.40 -16.04
CA GLY A 72 10.56 -2.36 -15.68
C GLY A 72 11.58 -1.87 -14.63
N GLU A 73 11.50 -0.61 -14.18
CA GLU A 73 12.37 -0.11 -13.12
C GLU A 73 12.00 -0.72 -11.75
N ASP A 74 13.00 -1.21 -11.02
CA ASP A 74 12.81 -1.70 -9.65
C ASP A 74 12.67 -0.53 -8.67
N ARG A 75 11.44 -0.29 -8.22
CA ARG A 75 11.12 0.78 -7.26
C ARG A 75 11.76 0.60 -5.89
N PHE A 76 12.24 -0.60 -5.59
CA PHE A 76 12.82 -0.97 -4.29
C PHE A 76 14.35 -1.09 -4.33
N GLN A 77 14.98 -0.77 -5.46
CA GLN A 77 16.43 -0.85 -5.60
C GLN A 77 17.15 -0.05 -4.50
N GLY A 78 18.09 -0.70 -3.82
CA GLY A 78 18.86 -0.11 -2.73
C GLY A 78 18.12 -0.01 -1.39
N MET A 79 16.89 -0.53 -1.28
CA MET A 79 16.17 -0.64 -0.01
C MET A 79 16.43 -1.99 0.64
N ASP A 80 16.60 -2.00 1.95
CA ASP A 80 16.70 -3.21 2.77
C ASP A 80 15.30 -3.72 3.09
N ILE A 81 14.68 -4.38 2.10
CA ILE A 81 13.31 -4.89 2.20
C ILE A 81 13.26 -6.23 2.91
N GLU A 82 12.16 -6.47 3.63
CA GLU A 82 11.76 -7.78 4.13
C GLU A 82 10.51 -8.27 3.40
N LEU A 83 10.13 -9.52 3.61
CA LEU A 83 8.94 -10.12 3.01
C LEU A 83 7.96 -10.57 4.09
N THR A 84 6.67 -10.39 3.81
CA THR A 84 5.58 -10.96 4.60
C THR A 84 5.48 -12.48 4.38
N PRO A 85 4.67 -13.24 5.15
CA PRO A 85 4.40 -14.65 4.89
C PRO A 85 3.89 -14.95 3.47
N ASN A 86 3.17 -14.02 2.85
CA ASN A 86 2.71 -14.12 1.46
C ASN A 86 3.67 -13.46 0.45
N GLU A 87 4.94 -13.32 0.82
CA GLU A 87 6.01 -12.76 -0.02
C GLU A 87 5.76 -11.33 -0.52
N GLN A 88 4.98 -10.53 0.22
CA GLN A 88 4.78 -9.12 -0.07
C GLN A 88 5.85 -8.26 0.61
N ILE A 89 6.13 -7.09 0.03
CA ILE A 89 7.28 -6.27 0.44
C ILE A 89 6.97 -5.43 1.68
N ILE A 90 7.85 -5.53 2.66
CA ILE A 90 7.94 -4.67 3.84
C ILE A 90 9.12 -3.73 3.66
N ILE A 91 8.90 -2.43 3.75
CA ILE A 91 9.97 -1.44 3.68
C ILE A 91 10.54 -1.14 5.07
N PRO A 92 11.83 -0.79 5.18
CA PRO A 92 12.48 -0.58 6.49
C PRO A 92 11.91 0.59 7.29
N GLU A 93 11.31 1.58 6.62
CA GLU A 93 10.70 2.75 7.26
C GLU A 93 9.28 2.50 7.79
N ALA A 94 8.72 1.30 7.58
CA ALA A 94 7.39 0.98 8.06
C ALA A 94 7.33 0.98 9.60
N LEU A 95 6.29 1.61 10.14
CA LEU A 95 5.92 1.50 11.56
C LEU A 95 5.22 0.17 11.83
N ALA A 96 4.39 -0.25 10.89
CA ALA A 96 3.63 -1.49 10.92
C ALA A 96 3.32 -1.91 9.49
N TRP A 97 2.96 -3.18 9.32
CA TRP A 97 2.51 -3.69 8.04
C TRP A 97 1.30 -4.62 8.21
N LEU A 98 0.48 -4.65 7.18
CA LEU A 98 -0.62 -5.59 7.03
C LEU A 98 -0.46 -6.31 5.70
N ASP A 99 -0.59 -7.63 5.71
CA ASP A 99 -0.61 -8.49 4.52
C ASP A 99 -2.05 -8.85 4.23
N ALA A 100 -2.54 -8.51 3.05
CA ALA A 100 -3.94 -8.61 2.69
C ALA A 100 -4.16 -9.24 1.32
N SER A 101 -5.30 -9.87 1.17
CA SER A 101 -5.77 -10.47 -0.09
C SER A 101 -7.01 -9.75 -0.60
N VAL A 102 -7.01 -9.37 -1.87
CA VAL A 102 -8.14 -8.71 -2.53
C VAL A 102 -9.30 -9.69 -2.64
N LYS A 103 -10.47 -9.29 -2.12
CA LYS A 103 -11.70 -10.10 -2.15
C LYS A 103 -12.73 -9.54 -3.11
N GLU A 104 -12.89 -8.21 -3.16
CA GLU A 104 -13.89 -7.56 -3.99
C GLU A 104 -13.36 -6.24 -4.56
N ARG A 105 -13.92 -5.85 -5.69
CA ARG A 105 -13.63 -4.58 -6.36
C ARG A 105 -14.94 -3.92 -6.77
N MET A 106 -15.06 -2.62 -6.51
CA MET A 106 -16.22 -1.82 -6.92
C MET A 106 -15.76 -0.64 -7.77
N GLU A 107 -16.33 -0.49 -8.94
CA GLU A 107 -16.06 0.66 -9.81
C GLU A 107 -16.73 1.92 -9.27
N CYS A 108 -15.94 2.99 -9.11
CA CYS A 108 -16.39 4.27 -8.57
C CYS A 108 -15.81 5.41 -9.42
N GLY A 109 -16.47 5.73 -10.54
CA GLY A 109 -16.01 6.81 -11.42
C GLY A 109 -14.58 6.56 -11.93
N ASP A 110 -13.64 7.41 -11.56
CA ASP A 110 -12.22 7.34 -11.94
C ASP A 110 -11.35 6.48 -10.99
N HIS A 111 -11.98 5.84 -10.00
CA HIS A 111 -11.33 4.98 -9.03
C HIS A 111 -11.97 3.59 -8.97
N TRP A 112 -11.22 2.65 -8.41
CA TRP A 112 -11.72 1.41 -7.84
C TRP A 112 -11.71 1.49 -6.32
N VAL A 113 -12.78 1.07 -5.66
CA VAL A 113 -12.77 0.73 -4.24
C VAL A 113 -12.52 -0.75 -4.12
N ILE A 114 -11.43 -1.11 -3.47
CA ILE A 114 -10.96 -2.48 -3.30
C ILE A 114 -11.18 -2.88 -1.86
N TYR A 115 -11.91 -3.97 -1.64
CA TYR A 115 -12.00 -4.62 -0.34
C TYR A 115 -10.98 -5.75 -0.25
N ALA A 116 -10.20 -5.76 0.83
CA ALA A 116 -9.21 -6.80 1.09
C ALA A 116 -9.30 -7.33 2.51
N GLU A 117 -9.17 -8.65 2.65
CA GLU A 117 -9.09 -9.33 3.94
C GLU A 117 -7.65 -9.32 4.43
N VAL A 118 -7.45 -8.92 5.68
CA VAL A 118 -6.15 -8.90 6.34
C VAL A 118 -5.85 -10.30 6.89
N LEU A 119 -4.75 -10.89 6.43
CA LEU A 119 -4.32 -12.24 6.79
C LEU A 119 -3.25 -12.25 7.87
N HIS A 120 -2.31 -11.31 7.80
CA HIS A 120 -1.19 -11.16 8.71
C HIS A 120 -0.90 -9.68 8.96
N GLY A 121 -0.22 -9.38 10.06
CA GLY A 121 0.25 -8.04 10.35
C GLY A 121 1.19 -8.01 11.54
N ASN A 122 2.02 -6.98 11.62
CA ASN A 122 2.91 -6.76 12.74
C ASN A 122 3.21 -5.29 12.96
N ILE A 123 3.41 -4.90 14.20
CA ILE A 123 3.88 -3.58 14.60
C ILE A 123 5.40 -3.65 14.77
N LEU A 124 6.14 -2.85 14.01
CA LEU A 124 7.60 -2.81 14.03
C LEU A 124 8.13 -1.72 14.98
N LYS A 125 7.39 -0.63 15.13
CA LYS A 125 7.77 0.55 15.93
C LYS A 125 6.59 1.02 16.79
N SER A 126 6.45 0.44 17.97
CA SER A 126 5.31 0.69 18.88
C SER A 126 5.31 2.08 19.54
N ASP A 127 6.44 2.77 19.54
CA ASP A 127 6.66 4.08 20.18
C ASP A 127 6.49 5.27 19.23
N SER A 128 6.06 5.03 18.00
CA SER A 128 5.90 6.06 16.96
C SER A 128 4.44 6.26 16.58
N LEU A 129 4.09 7.50 16.22
CA LEU A 129 2.80 7.82 15.65
C LEU A 129 2.82 7.62 14.12
N THR A 130 1.65 7.37 13.56
CA THR A 130 1.48 7.24 12.11
C THR A 130 1.63 8.59 11.41
N ALA A 131 2.22 8.58 10.22
CA ALA A 131 2.30 9.77 9.38
C ALA A 131 0.92 10.21 8.91
N VAL A 132 0.61 11.49 9.09
CA VAL A 132 -0.62 12.11 8.61
C VAL A 132 -0.33 12.93 7.37
N HIS A 133 -1.14 12.76 6.33
CA HIS A 133 -1.02 13.53 5.11
C HIS A 133 -2.00 14.70 5.12
N HIS A 134 -1.47 15.92 5.17
CA HIS A 134 -2.25 17.15 5.04
C HIS A 134 -2.28 17.58 3.59
N ARG A 135 -3.46 17.60 2.99
CA ARG A 135 -3.65 18.09 1.61
C ARG A 135 -3.84 19.60 1.59
N LYS A 136 -3.22 20.26 0.63
CA LYS A 136 -3.46 21.67 0.35
C LYS A 136 -4.74 21.88 -0.47
N THR A 137 -5.09 20.92 -1.32
CA THR A 137 -6.31 20.93 -2.14
C THR A 137 -6.93 19.54 -2.16
N GLY A 138 -8.24 19.44 -2.38
CA GLY A 138 -8.95 18.16 -2.45
C GLY A 138 -8.74 17.36 -3.73
N ALA A 139 -8.16 17.96 -4.77
CA ALA A 139 -8.17 17.40 -6.13
C ALA A 139 -6.90 16.63 -6.53
N ASN A 140 -5.75 16.86 -5.88
CA ASN A 140 -4.47 16.23 -6.26
C ASN A 140 -3.79 15.55 -5.07
N TYR A 141 -3.21 14.38 -5.35
CA TYR A 141 -2.43 13.58 -4.42
C TYR A 141 -0.95 13.92 -4.48
#